data_c04eb50eb2f12188c927c5c33e5ceaab
#
_entry.id   c04eb50eb2f12188c927c5c33e5ceaab
#
_cell.length_a   1.000
_cell.length_b   1.000
_cell.length_c   1.000
_cell.angle_alpha   90.00
_cell.angle_beta   90.00
_cell.angle_gamma   90.00
#
_symmetry.space_group_name_H-M   'P 1'
#
loop_
_entity.id
_entity.type
_entity.pdbx_description
1 polymer ?
#
loop_
_entity_poly.entity_id
_entity_poly.type
_entity_poly.pdbx_seq_one_letter_code
_entity_poly.pdbx_strand_id
1 'polypeptide(L)' 'MEVFTIEEWEKNFEELFSRVENGETIGIVKEDGQAAVMMPAEEADFVRIHTDLNNDAD' A
#
# COMPACT_ATOMS: atom_id res chain seq x y z
N MET A 1 -4.12 -2.44 11.04
CA MET A 1 -3.38 -1.97 9.87
C MET A 1 -2.93 -0.54 10.11
N GLU A 2 -1.71 -0.27 9.86
CA GLU A 2 -1.19 1.06 10.07
C GLU A 2 -1.41 1.87 8.80
N VAL A 3 -1.76 3.13 8.93
CA VAL A 3 -2.10 3.98 7.79
C VAL A 3 -1.11 5.13 7.72
N PHE A 4 -0.62 5.41 6.52
CA PHE A 4 0.35 6.47 6.31
C PHE A 4 -0.15 7.40 5.24
N THR A 5 0.28 8.65 5.29
CA THR A 5 0.01 9.56 4.19
C THR A 5 0.89 9.17 3.02
N ILE A 6 0.51 9.67 1.83
CA ILE A 6 1.31 9.38 0.65
C ILE A 6 2.72 9.92 0.82
N GLU A 7 2.87 11.06 1.49
CA GLU A 7 4.19 11.62 1.69
C GLU A 7 5.02 10.74 2.62
N GLU A 8 4.41 10.23 3.67
CA GLU A 8 5.13 9.35 4.58
C GLU A 8 5.50 8.06 3.87
N TRP A 9 4.60 7.55 3.03
CA TRP A 9 4.85 6.33 2.31
C TRP A 9 6.03 6.50 1.35
N GLU A 10 6.08 7.62 0.65
CA GLU A 10 7.18 7.85 -0.26
C GLU A 10 8.50 7.98 0.47
N LYS A 11 8.48 8.66 1.62
CA LYS A 11 9.71 8.87 2.34
C LYS A 11 10.23 7.58 2.94
N ASN A 12 9.37 6.68 3.34
CA ASN A 12 9.77 5.47 4.03
C ASN A 12 9.49 4.22 3.20
N PHE A 13 9.50 4.35 1.89
CA PHE A 13 9.04 3.28 1.03
C PHE A 13 9.78 1.98 1.26
N GLU A 14 11.09 2.03 1.36
CA GLU A 14 11.84 0.80 1.50
C GLU A 14 11.51 0.09 2.80
N GLU A 15 11.38 0.84 3.86
CA GLU A 15 11.04 0.24 5.13
C GLU A 15 9.64 -0.35 5.11
N LEU A 16 8.70 0.40 4.55
CA LEU A 16 7.33 -0.08 4.50
C LEU A 16 7.19 -1.28 3.57
N PHE A 17 7.92 -1.26 2.48
CA PHE A 17 7.90 -2.36 1.56
C PHE A 17 8.42 -3.63 2.24
N SER A 18 9.47 -3.49 3.02
CA SER A 18 10.02 -4.62 3.74
C SER A 18 9.02 -5.19 4.74
N ARG A 19 8.29 -4.31 5.42
CA ARG A 19 7.28 -4.78 6.37
C ARG A 19 6.19 -5.58 5.66
N VAL A 20 5.81 -5.12 4.46
CA VAL A 20 4.79 -5.83 3.72
C VAL A 20 5.33 -7.18 3.24
N GLU A 21 6.60 -7.22 2.86
CA GLU A 21 7.19 -8.49 2.49
C GLU A 21 7.18 -9.46 3.65
N ASN A 22 7.16 -8.95 4.87
CA ASN A 22 7.11 -9.80 6.04
C ASN A 22 5.68 -10.15 6.45
N GLY A 23 4.72 -9.79 5.66
CA GLY A 23 3.35 -10.20 5.90
C GLY A 23 2.42 -9.12 6.42
N GLU A 24 2.88 -7.88 6.54
CA GLU A 24 2.02 -6.83 7.05
C GLU A 24 1.25 -6.17 5.94
N THR A 25 0.13 -5.57 6.30
CA THR A 25 -0.67 -4.80 5.36
C THR A 25 -0.64 -3.35 5.81
N ILE A 26 -0.41 -2.45 4.87
CA ILE A 26 -0.24 -1.04 5.16
C ILE A 26 -1.22 -0.23 4.34
N GLY A 27 -1.87 0.72 4.97
CA GLY A 27 -2.79 1.62 4.27
C GLY A 27 -2.08 2.90 3.90
N ILE A 28 -2.47 3.49 2.77
CA ILE A 28 -1.89 4.73 2.28
C ILE A 28 -3.03 5.65 1.92
N VAL A 29 -2.98 6.88 2.42
CA VAL A 29 -4.01 7.87 2.13
C VAL A 29 -3.39 8.93 1.24
N LYS A 30 -4.02 9.17 0.10
CA LYS A 30 -3.52 10.15 -0.84
C LYS A 30 -4.10 11.53 -0.55
N GLU A 31 -3.53 12.53 -1.17
CA GLU A 31 -3.90 13.89 -0.87
C GLU A 31 -5.34 14.19 -1.20
N ASP A 32 -5.87 13.55 -2.21
CA ASP A 32 -7.24 13.81 -2.60
C ASP A 32 -8.24 12.97 -1.81
N GLY A 33 -7.80 12.32 -0.77
CA GLY A 33 -8.71 11.54 0.06
C GLY A 33 -8.88 10.11 -0.38
N GLN A 34 -8.28 9.72 -1.48
CA GLN A 34 -8.36 8.35 -1.91
C GLN A 34 -7.38 7.50 -1.13
N ALA A 35 -7.62 6.22 -1.09
CA ALA A 35 -6.80 5.34 -0.29
C ALA A 35 -6.33 4.16 -1.11
N ALA A 36 -5.22 3.60 -0.70
CA ALA A 36 -4.69 2.39 -1.30
C ALA A 36 -4.21 1.48 -0.18
N VAL A 37 -4.04 0.23 -0.50
CA VAL A 37 -3.55 -0.73 0.47
C VAL A 37 -2.39 -1.48 -0.16
N MET A 38 -1.30 -1.61 0.57
CA MET A 38 -0.15 -2.36 0.13
C MET A 38 -0.10 -3.64 0.95
N MET A 39 -0.12 -4.77 0.30
CA MET A 39 -0.22 -6.05 0.99
C MET A 39 0.60 -7.10 0.25
N PRO A 40 0.96 -8.17 0.91
CA PRO A 40 1.68 -9.24 0.21
C PRO A 40 0.77 -9.90 -0.81
N ALA A 41 1.35 -10.27 -1.94
CA ALA A 41 0.60 -11.03 -2.91
C ALA A 41 0.67 -12.49 -2.52
N GLU A 42 -0.23 -13.27 -3.08
CA GLU A 42 -0.22 -14.66 -2.76
C GLU A 42 0.94 -15.38 -3.40
N GLU A 43 1.39 -14.92 -4.54
CA GLU A 43 2.58 -15.49 -5.11
C GLU A 43 3.74 -15.04 -4.28
N ALA A 44 4.65 -15.91 -4.05
CA ALA A 44 5.73 -15.64 -3.15
C ALA A 44 6.46 -14.38 -3.49
N ASP A 45 6.83 -13.65 -2.54
CA ASP A 45 7.72 -12.51 -2.64
C ASP A 45 7.21 -11.36 -3.43
N PHE A 46 5.98 -11.34 -3.88
CA PHE A 46 5.45 -10.16 -4.52
C PHE A 46 4.70 -9.31 -3.51
N VAL A 47 4.67 -8.04 -3.77
CA VAL A 47 3.87 -7.11 -3.00
C VAL A 47 2.85 -6.52 -3.95
N ARG A 48 1.61 -6.47 -3.50
CA ARG A 48 0.54 -5.95 -4.33
C ARG A 48 0.03 -4.66 -3.72
N ILE A 49 -0.18 -3.66 -4.55
CA ILE A 49 -0.78 -2.44 -4.11
C ILE A 49 -2.18 -2.40 -4.70
N HIS A 50 -3.16 -2.39 -3.81
CA HIS A 50 -4.55 -2.41 -4.23
C HIS A 50 -5.15 -1.06 -3.94
N THR A 51 -5.61 -0.38 -4.98
CA THR A 51 -6.20 0.93 -4.83
C THR A 51 -7.68 0.78 -4.59
N ASP A 52 -8.16 1.52 -3.60
CA ASP A 52 -9.54 1.46 -3.29
C ASP A 52 -10.30 2.46 -4.10
N LEU A 53 -9.94 2.76 -5.30
CA LEU A 53 -10.59 3.67 -6.12
C LEU A 53 -11.55 2.93 -6.95
N ASN A 54 -12.61 3.51 -7.28
CA ASN A 54 -13.45 2.95 -8.01
C ASN A 54 -13.36 3.16 -9.38
N ASN A 55 -12.66 2.85 -10.02
CA ASN A 55 -12.60 3.18 -11.26
C ASN A 55 -12.85 2.22 -12.04
N ASP A 56 -13.12 1.53 -12.12
CA ASP A 56 -13.40 0.70 -12.92
C ASP A 56 -13.03 0.64 -14.09
N ALA A 57 -12.72 0.82 -14.46
CA ALA A 57 -12.36 0.86 -15.53
C ALA A 57 -12.31 -0.05 -16.21
N ASP A 58 -12.48 -0.28 -16.43
CA ASP A 58 -12.47 -1.06 -17.15
C ASP A 58 -12.38 -1.35 -17.44
#